data_6cb460b77fbfa039bc22ce57cda0c2e0
#
_entry.id   6cb460b77fbfa039bc22ce57cda0c2e0
#
_cell.length_a   1.000
_cell.length_b   1.000
_cell.length_c   1.000
_cell.angle_alpha   90.00
_cell.angle_beta   90.00
_cell.angle_gamma   90.00
#
_symmetry.space_group_name_H-M   'P 1'
#
loop_
_entity.id
_entity.type
_entity.pdbx_description
1 polymer ?
#
loop_
_entity_poly.entity_id
_entity_poly.type
_entity_poly.pdbx_seq_one_letter_code
_entity_poly.pdbx_strand_id
1 'polypeptide(L)'
;HPNLQREYVLPKGYLELLEQKCYSPSTIKTYRIYFSDFMEYHKGRNIDRLKVADINHYILYLVNEKKISVSQQNMRINAIKFYYEKIKGGKWQYYGGITGAKEYKTLPEVLSRNEISRILSCLPNLKHHCMISLIYSVGLRRSELLNLIPKDIISERMLVRIMGKRKKCRYSLLSEKVLNELRTYTKSTVRRNGCLRGIVPVSNIRRAHWLKY
;
A
#
# COMPACT_ATOMS: atom_id res chain seq x y z
N HIS A 1 1.86 -18.87 -2.91
CA HIS A 1 2.33 -19.02 -1.52
C HIS A 1 1.38 -19.95 -0.79
N PRO A 2 1.80 -21.19 -0.45
CA PRO A 2 1.00 -22.12 0.33
C PRO A 2 1.30 -21.88 1.82
N ASN A 3 0.60 -20.99 2.52
CA ASN A 3 0.52 -20.98 3.99
C ASN A 3 -0.32 -19.79 4.53
N LEU A 4 -1.54 -19.60 4.01
CA LEU A 4 -2.40 -18.48 4.45
C LEU A 4 -3.40 -18.85 5.57
N GLN A 5 -3.32 -20.06 6.19
CA GLN A 5 -4.36 -20.52 7.12
C GLN A 5 -3.85 -21.20 8.40
N ARG A 6 -2.62 -20.93 8.86
CA ARG A 6 -2.28 -21.29 10.23
C ARG A 6 -2.62 -20.12 11.14
N GLU A 7 -3.73 -20.22 11.85
CA GLU A 7 -4.06 -19.30 12.95
C GLU A 7 -3.08 -19.54 14.10
N TYR A 8 -1.97 -18.81 14.08
CA TYR A 8 -1.13 -18.73 15.27
C TYR A 8 -1.82 -17.83 16.30
N VAL A 9 -1.95 -18.35 17.51
CA VAL A 9 -2.43 -17.57 18.66
C VAL A 9 -1.34 -16.55 18.99
N LEU A 10 -1.54 -15.32 18.58
CA LEU A 10 -0.65 -14.21 18.92
C LEU A 10 -0.75 -13.87 20.40
N PRO A 11 0.31 -13.30 21.01
CA PRO A 11 0.25 -12.82 22.38
C PRO A 11 -0.90 -11.84 22.58
N LYS A 12 -1.56 -11.97 23.75
CA LYS A 12 -2.67 -11.11 24.13
C LYS A 12 -2.27 -9.63 24.05
N GLY A 13 -3.11 -8.80 23.46
CA GLY A 13 -2.84 -7.39 23.30
C GLY A 13 -2.03 -6.99 22.06
N TYR A 14 -1.49 -7.93 21.28
CA TYR A 14 -0.64 -7.59 20.12
C TYR A 14 -1.45 -6.94 18.96
N LEU A 15 -2.56 -7.53 18.60
CA LEU A 15 -3.43 -6.99 17.54
C LEU A 15 -4.20 -5.79 18.06
N GLU A 16 -4.76 -5.87 19.25
CA GLU A 16 -5.53 -4.82 19.87
C GLU A 16 -4.73 -3.50 19.98
N LEU A 17 -3.46 -3.58 20.34
CA LEU A 17 -2.62 -2.40 20.42
C LEU A 17 -2.29 -1.81 19.05
N LEU A 18 -2.13 -2.64 18.00
CA LEU A 18 -1.96 -2.16 16.62
C LEU A 18 -3.22 -1.40 16.15
N GLU A 19 -4.41 -1.92 16.47
CA GLU A 19 -5.69 -1.29 16.17
C GLU A 19 -5.87 0.01 16.94
N GLN A 20 -5.64 0.03 18.26
CA GLN A 20 -5.68 1.23 19.10
C GLN A 20 -4.74 2.33 18.60
N LYS A 21 -3.58 1.96 18.08
CA LYS A 21 -2.63 2.90 17.46
C LYS A 21 -2.98 3.28 16.02
N CYS A 22 -4.16 2.90 15.54
CA CYS A 22 -4.66 3.20 14.20
C CYS A 22 -3.69 2.80 13.06
N TYR A 23 -3.02 1.65 13.19
CA TYR A 23 -2.24 1.09 12.09
C TYR A 23 -3.16 0.71 10.92
N SER A 24 -2.66 0.81 9.69
CA SER A 24 -3.46 0.42 8.52
C SER A 24 -3.74 -1.09 8.52
N PRO A 25 -4.89 -1.56 7.98
CA PRO A 25 -5.19 -2.99 7.91
C PRO A 25 -4.08 -3.81 7.23
N SER A 26 -3.43 -3.24 6.21
CA SER A 26 -2.30 -3.89 5.55
C SER A 26 -1.08 -4.02 6.45
N THR A 27 -0.81 -3.02 7.30
CA THR A 27 0.29 -3.07 8.28
C THR A 27 0.00 -4.11 9.36
N ILE A 28 -1.23 -4.13 9.89
CA ILE A 28 -1.68 -5.12 10.88
C ILE A 28 -1.50 -6.53 10.31
N LYS A 29 -1.98 -6.77 9.07
CA LYS A 29 -1.81 -8.06 8.40
C LYS A 29 -0.33 -8.46 8.27
N THR A 30 0.53 -7.53 7.88
CA THR A 30 1.97 -7.79 7.71
C THR A 30 2.64 -8.09 9.04
N TYR A 31 2.35 -7.32 10.08
CA TYR A 31 2.90 -7.54 11.43
C TYR A 31 2.44 -8.86 12.01
N ARG A 32 1.15 -9.21 11.82
CA ARG A 32 0.61 -10.52 12.22
C ARG A 32 1.42 -11.66 11.59
N ILE A 33 1.60 -11.65 10.27
CA ILE A 33 2.33 -12.71 9.55
C ILE A 33 3.78 -12.79 10.05
N TYR A 34 4.48 -11.67 10.08
CA TYR A 34 5.90 -11.67 10.42
C TYR A 34 6.18 -12.04 11.88
N PHE A 35 5.29 -11.63 12.79
CA PHE A 35 5.44 -12.03 14.18
C PHE A 35 5.04 -13.49 14.40
N SER A 36 4.05 -14.01 13.68
CA SER A 36 3.72 -15.44 13.69
C SER A 36 4.87 -16.31 13.18
N ASP A 37 5.55 -15.90 12.11
CA ASP A 37 6.75 -16.60 11.60
C ASP A 37 7.88 -16.63 12.66
N PHE A 38 8.04 -15.54 13.41
CA PHE A 38 9.03 -15.45 14.49
C PHE A 38 8.69 -16.40 15.64
N MET A 39 7.41 -16.48 16.02
CA MET A 39 6.94 -17.41 17.06
C MET A 39 7.12 -18.87 16.63
N GLU A 40 6.83 -19.19 15.36
CA GLU A 40 7.01 -20.55 14.84
C GLU A 40 8.49 -20.97 14.83
N TYR A 41 9.39 -20.07 14.45
CA TYR A 41 10.83 -20.35 14.49
C TYR A 41 11.32 -20.70 15.92
N HIS A 42 10.75 -20.02 16.93
CA HIS A 42 11.07 -20.24 18.33
C HIS A 42 10.08 -21.19 19.06
N LYS A 43 9.37 -22.04 18.30
CA LYS A 43 8.41 -22.99 18.87
C LYS A 43 9.03 -23.83 19.99
N GLY A 44 8.31 -23.92 21.11
CA GLY A 44 8.81 -24.62 22.31
C GLY A 44 9.68 -23.77 23.24
N ARG A 45 10.06 -22.55 22.84
CA ARG A 45 10.79 -21.58 23.69
C ARG A 45 9.83 -20.48 24.16
N ASN A 46 10.06 -20.01 25.38
CA ASN A 46 9.32 -18.84 25.86
C ASN A 46 9.84 -17.55 25.16
N ILE A 47 9.02 -16.97 24.29
CA ILE A 47 9.37 -15.75 23.55
C ILE A 47 9.69 -14.57 24.47
N ASP A 48 9.12 -14.54 25.69
CA ASP A 48 9.34 -13.47 26.65
C ASP A 48 10.76 -13.46 27.24
N ARG A 49 11.46 -14.60 27.18
CA ARG A 49 12.81 -14.78 27.70
C ARG A 49 13.90 -14.76 26.64
N LEU A 50 13.53 -14.53 25.36
CA LEU A 50 14.51 -14.45 24.28
C LEU A 50 15.39 -13.21 24.45
N LYS A 51 16.68 -13.41 24.24
CA LYS A 51 17.69 -12.34 24.25
C LYS A 51 17.83 -11.72 22.85
N VAL A 52 18.45 -10.56 22.79
CA VAL A 52 18.77 -9.89 21.50
C VAL A 52 19.58 -10.81 20.56
N ALA A 53 20.47 -11.64 21.13
CA ALA A 53 21.23 -12.62 20.36
C ALA A 53 20.34 -13.65 19.65
N ASP A 54 19.27 -14.14 20.29
CA ASP A 54 18.33 -15.09 19.68
C ASP A 54 17.57 -14.43 18.52
N ILE A 55 17.18 -13.16 18.68
CA ILE A 55 16.50 -12.38 17.63
C ILE A 55 17.43 -12.17 16.46
N ASN A 56 18.69 -11.76 16.70
CA ASN A 56 19.69 -11.59 15.65
C ASN A 56 19.98 -12.90 14.91
N HIS A 57 20.02 -14.04 15.62
CA HIS A 57 20.18 -15.36 15.01
C HIS A 57 19.02 -15.69 14.07
N TYR A 58 17.78 -15.41 14.49
CA TYR A 58 16.62 -15.55 13.62
C TYR A 58 16.70 -14.66 12.38
N ILE A 59 17.13 -13.41 12.53
CA ILE A 59 17.29 -12.50 11.39
C ILE A 59 18.38 -13.02 10.43
N LEU A 60 19.51 -13.50 10.95
CA LEU A 60 20.57 -14.12 10.12
C LEU A 60 20.06 -15.36 9.37
N TYR A 61 19.30 -16.23 10.03
CA TYR A 61 18.64 -17.36 9.38
C TYR A 61 17.75 -16.91 8.23
N LEU A 62 16.95 -15.85 8.39
CA LEU A 62 16.08 -15.34 7.33
C LEU A 62 16.88 -14.77 6.15
N VAL A 63 17.99 -14.10 6.42
CA VAL A 63 18.85 -13.53 5.36
C VAL A 63 19.58 -14.65 4.60
N ASN A 64 20.19 -15.58 5.31
CA ASN A 64 21.07 -16.60 4.72
C ASN A 64 20.26 -17.73 4.08
N GLU A 65 19.25 -18.27 4.76
CA GLU A 65 18.50 -19.44 4.31
C GLU A 65 17.27 -19.04 3.49
N LYS A 66 16.52 -18.02 3.91
CA LYS A 66 15.29 -17.59 3.23
C LYS A 66 15.54 -16.51 2.18
N LYS A 67 16.75 -15.94 2.12
CA LYS A 67 17.17 -14.90 1.16
C LYS A 67 16.15 -13.75 1.06
N ILE A 68 15.65 -13.29 2.20
CA ILE A 68 14.67 -12.19 2.25
C ILE A 68 15.30 -10.86 1.82
N SER A 69 14.50 -9.96 1.26
CA SER A 69 14.96 -8.61 0.90
C SER A 69 15.21 -7.75 2.14
N VAL A 70 16.07 -6.72 2.00
CA VAL A 70 16.37 -5.73 3.04
C VAL A 70 15.09 -5.09 3.61
N SER A 71 14.13 -4.77 2.74
CA SER A 71 12.84 -4.20 3.15
C SER A 71 12.03 -5.18 4.01
N GLN A 72 12.00 -6.47 3.63
CA GLN A 72 11.35 -7.51 4.42
C GLN A 72 12.03 -7.72 5.76
N GLN A 73 13.38 -7.71 5.79
CA GLN A 73 14.16 -7.81 7.03
C GLN A 73 13.77 -6.69 8.00
N ASN A 74 13.79 -5.44 7.54
CA ASN A 74 13.44 -4.28 8.37
C ASN A 74 12.00 -4.33 8.86
N MET A 75 11.05 -4.78 8.02
CA MET A 75 9.66 -4.93 8.43
C MET A 75 9.46 -6.03 9.49
N ARG A 76 10.19 -7.15 9.40
CA ARG A 76 10.16 -8.23 10.42
C ARG A 76 10.76 -7.75 11.73
N ILE A 77 11.88 -7.04 11.68
CA ILE A 77 12.49 -6.41 12.87
C ILE A 77 11.50 -5.45 13.54
N ASN A 78 10.80 -4.62 12.75
CA ASN A 78 9.81 -3.69 13.31
C ASN A 78 8.63 -4.42 13.98
N ALA A 79 8.16 -5.54 13.41
CA ALA A 79 7.09 -6.34 14.01
C ALA A 79 7.54 -6.98 15.34
N ILE A 80 8.78 -7.47 15.41
CA ILE A 80 9.37 -8.04 16.64
C ILE A 80 9.59 -6.94 17.69
N LYS A 81 10.20 -5.80 17.30
CA LYS A 81 10.40 -4.65 18.18
C LYS A 81 9.09 -4.14 18.76
N PHE A 82 8.03 -4.10 17.96
CA PHE A 82 6.71 -3.68 18.44
C PHE A 82 6.24 -4.52 19.62
N TYR A 83 6.45 -5.84 19.58
CA TYR A 83 6.12 -6.72 20.70
C TYR A 83 6.89 -6.37 21.96
N TYR A 84 8.22 -6.38 21.87
CA TYR A 84 9.06 -6.21 23.07
C TYR A 84 8.98 -4.79 23.66
N GLU A 85 8.86 -3.77 22.80
CA GLU A 85 8.82 -2.38 23.28
C GLU A 85 7.44 -1.93 23.75
N LYS A 86 6.38 -2.38 23.07
CA LYS A 86 5.04 -1.84 23.31
C LYS A 86 4.14 -2.77 24.12
N ILE A 87 4.35 -4.07 24.04
CA ILE A 87 3.55 -5.06 24.78
C ILE A 87 4.26 -5.40 26.09
N LYS A 88 5.56 -5.69 26.02
CA LYS A 88 6.35 -6.05 27.21
C LYS A 88 6.85 -4.85 28.03
N GLY A 89 6.72 -3.63 27.50
CA GLY A 89 7.18 -2.42 28.19
C GLY A 89 8.70 -2.30 28.29
N GLY A 90 9.46 -3.07 27.50
CA GLY A 90 10.92 -3.02 27.47
C GLY A 90 11.42 -1.68 26.96
N LYS A 91 12.46 -1.12 27.60
CA LYS A 91 13.09 0.10 27.13
C LYS A 91 13.80 -0.14 25.81
N TRP A 92 13.74 0.81 24.89
CA TRP A 92 14.44 0.81 23.59
C TRP A 92 15.92 0.37 23.69
N GLN A 93 16.59 0.73 24.76
CA GLN A 93 18.00 0.39 25.00
C GLN A 93 18.30 -1.13 24.97
N TYR A 94 17.35 -1.96 25.38
CA TYR A 94 17.53 -3.42 25.36
C TYR A 94 17.47 -4.02 23.93
N TYR A 95 16.78 -3.37 23.00
CA TYR A 95 16.58 -3.87 21.64
C TYR A 95 17.32 -3.03 20.58
N GLY A 96 18.12 -2.05 21.01
CA GLY A 96 19.01 -1.27 20.14
C GLY A 96 20.06 -2.11 19.42
N GLY A 97 20.42 -3.27 20.01
CA GLY A 97 21.33 -4.25 19.39
C GLY A 97 20.74 -5.08 18.25
N ILE A 98 19.44 -4.95 17.94
CA ILE A 98 18.86 -5.57 16.74
C ILE A 98 19.20 -4.69 15.55
N THR A 99 20.20 -5.11 14.78
CA THR A 99 20.70 -4.35 13.63
C THR A 99 19.76 -4.51 12.43
N GLY A 100 19.17 -3.39 11.98
CA GLY A 100 18.47 -3.33 10.71
C GLY A 100 19.46 -3.27 9.53
N ALA A 101 19.05 -3.82 8.39
CA ALA A 101 19.86 -3.70 7.19
C ALA A 101 19.81 -2.27 6.65
N LYS A 102 20.97 -1.77 6.18
CA LYS A 102 21.05 -0.47 5.53
C LYS A 102 20.38 -0.55 4.17
N GLU A 103 19.34 0.25 3.97
CA GLU A 103 18.63 0.33 2.69
C GLU A 103 19.31 1.37 1.81
N TYR A 104 19.85 0.92 0.68
CA TYR A 104 20.33 1.81 -0.36
C TYR A 104 19.12 2.24 -1.20
N LYS A 105 18.79 3.52 -1.11
CA LYS A 105 17.74 4.11 -1.96
C LYS A 105 18.33 4.35 -3.34
N THR A 106 18.00 3.51 -4.30
CA THR A 106 18.20 3.81 -5.71
C THR A 106 17.10 4.75 -6.18
N LEU A 107 17.45 5.78 -6.94
CA LEU A 107 16.44 6.62 -7.58
C LEU A 107 15.72 5.77 -8.63
N PRO A 108 14.38 5.85 -8.69
CA PRO A 108 13.64 5.17 -9.74
C PRO A 108 13.99 5.75 -11.10
N GLU A 109 14.01 4.90 -12.13
CA GLU A 109 14.10 5.35 -13.51
C GLU A 109 12.87 6.17 -13.87
N VAL A 110 13.11 7.34 -14.48
CA VAL A 110 12.04 8.26 -14.87
C VAL A 110 11.83 8.12 -16.38
N LEU A 111 10.61 7.76 -16.77
CA LEU A 111 10.24 7.65 -18.17
C LEU A 111 10.17 9.03 -18.84
N SER A 112 10.71 9.14 -20.04
CA SER A 112 10.59 10.33 -20.90
C SER A 112 9.17 10.51 -21.42
N ARG A 113 8.85 11.72 -21.91
CA ARG A 113 7.55 12.00 -22.56
C ARG A 113 7.28 11.09 -23.75
N ASN A 114 8.31 10.78 -24.53
CA ASN A 114 8.19 9.91 -25.70
C ASN A 114 7.85 8.48 -25.33
N GLU A 115 8.48 7.94 -24.27
CA GLU A 115 8.17 6.60 -23.75
C GLU A 115 6.74 6.52 -23.21
N ILE A 116 6.30 7.52 -22.46
CA ILE A 116 4.91 7.60 -21.98
C ILE A 116 3.92 7.66 -23.15
N SER A 117 4.21 8.48 -24.18
CA SER A 117 3.37 8.56 -25.38
C SER A 117 3.27 7.22 -26.11
N ARG A 118 4.39 6.50 -26.24
CA ARG A 118 4.42 5.16 -26.83
C ARG A 118 3.63 4.15 -26.00
N ILE A 119 3.76 4.19 -24.69
CA ILE A 119 2.96 3.33 -23.79
C ILE A 119 1.47 3.58 -23.99
N LEU A 120 1.06 4.86 -24.00
CA LEU A 120 -0.34 5.23 -24.19
C LEU A 120 -0.88 4.80 -25.56
N SER A 121 -0.10 4.94 -26.62
CA SER A 121 -0.52 4.53 -27.98
C SER A 121 -0.68 3.00 -28.13
N CYS A 122 0.03 2.21 -27.33
CA CYS A 122 -0.09 0.75 -27.32
C CYS A 122 -1.29 0.23 -26.50
N LEU A 123 -2.08 1.11 -25.86
CA LEU A 123 -3.20 0.70 -25.01
C LEU A 123 -4.55 0.77 -25.76
N PRO A 124 -5.05 -0.36 -26.29
CA PRO A 124 -6.34 -0.38 -27.01
C PRO A 124 -7.54 -0.22 -26.05
N ASN A 125 -7.35 -0.57 -24.78
CA ASN A 125 -8.41 -0.48 -23.78
C ASN A 125 -8.46 0.93 -23.17
N LEU A 126 -9.54 1.66 -23.48
CA LEU A 126 -9.77 3.03 -23.04
C LEU A 126 -9.70 3.19 -21.50
N LYS A 127 -10.11 2.18 -20.75
CA LYS A 127 -9.99 2.17 -19.28
C LYS A 127 -8.54 2.24 -18.85
N HIS A 128 -7.69 1.36 -19.39
CA HIS A 128 -6.28 1.32 -19.04
C HIS A 128 -5.56 2.60 -19.50
N HIS A 129 -5.93 3.11 -20.68
CA HIS A 129 -5.42 4.38 -21.19
C HIS A 129 -5.72 5.52 -20.20
N CYS A 130 -6.99 5.71 -19.78
CA CYS A 130 -7.36 6.71 -18.78
C CYS A 130 -6.64 6.54 -17.44
N MET A 131 -6.44 5.28 -17.00
CA MET A 131 -5.72 5.01 -15.73
C MET A 131 -4.27 5.50 -15.80
N ILE A 132 -3.56 5.18 -16.89
CA ILE A 132 -2.16 5.58 -17.06
C ILE A 132 -2.06 7.10 -17.27
N SER A 133 -2.95 7.70 -18.08
CA SER A 133 -3.04 9.15 -18.26
C SER A 133 -3.24 9.90 -16.94
N LEU A 134 -4.12 9.41 -16.07
CA LEU A 134 -4.33 9.99 -14.74
C LEU A 134 -3.11 9.85 -13.83
N ILE A 135 -2.48 8.66 -13.79
CA ILE A 135 -1.26 8.45 -12.99
C ILE A 135 -0.19 9.44 -13.42
N TYR A 136 0.04 9.56 -14.72
CA TYR A 136 1.10 10.40 -15.25
C TYR A 136 0.82 11.89 -15.08
N SER A 137 -0.40 12.36 -15.44
CA SER A 137 -0.72 13.79 -15.43
C SER A 137 -0.97 14.36 -14.03
N VAL A 138 -1.59 13.58 -13.16
CA VAL A 138 -2.03 14.01 -11.82
C VAL A 138 -1.06 13.57 -10.73
N GLY A 139 -0.16 12.63 -11.01
CA GLY A 139 0.77 12.06 -10.05
C GLY A 139 0.08 11.21 -8.99
N LEU A 140 -0.87 10.35 -9.41
CA LEU A 140 -1.60 9.48 -8.50
C LEU A 140 -0.77 8.25 -8.11
N ARG A 141 -0.82 7.89 -6.81
CA ARG A 141 -0.41 6.56 -6.39
C ARG A 141 -1.45 5.52 -6.81
N ARG A 142 -1.03 4.27 -7.00
CA ARG A 142 -1.95 3.17 -7.36
C ARG A 142 -3.19 3.10 -6.46
N SER A 143 -3.01 3.21 -5.15
CA SER A 143 -4.12 3.17 -4.20
C SER A 143 -5.03 4.40 -4.28
N GLU A 144 -4.49 5.57 -4.59
CA GLU A 144 -5.26 6.79 -4.79
C GLU A 144 -6.13 6.69 -6.05
N LEU A 145 -5.56 6.16 -7.15
CA LEU A 145 -6.31 5.90 -8.37
C LEU A 145 -7.48 4.92 -8.15
N LEU A 146 -7.23 3.80 -7.44
CA LEU A 146 -8.26 2.78 -7.20
C LEU A 146 -9.41 3.27 -6.31
N ASN A 147 -9.16 4.28 -5.48
CA ASN A 147 -10.15 4.89 -4.60
C ASN A 147 -10.75 6.19 -5.16
N LEU A 148 -10.33 6.61 -6.35
CA LEU A 148 -10.83 7.83 -6.98
C LEU A 148 -12.30 7.67 -7.36
N ILE A 149 -13.12 8.62 -7.00
CA ILE A 149 -14.55 8.66 -7.33
C ILE A 149 -14.87 9.89 -8.19
N PRO A 150 -15.99 9.90 -8.96
CA PRO A 150 -16.32 11.01 -9.83
C PRO A 150 -16.43 12.36 -9.14
N LYS A 151 -16.84 12.38 -7.88
CA LYS A 151 -16.92 13.61 -7.09
C LYS A 151 -15.56 14.24 -6.79
N ASP A 152 -14.49 13.49 -6.98
CA ASP A 152 -13.13 13.98 -6.79
C ASP A 152 -12.60 14.74 -8.01
N ILE A 153 -13.29 14.64 -9.15
CA ILE A 153 -13.00 15.39 -10.38
C ILE A 153 -13.78 16.70 -10.36
N ILE A 154 -13.07 17.80 -10.15
CA ILE A 154 -13.64 19.16 -10.10
C ILE A 154 -13.38 19.83 -11.45
N SER A 155 -14.20 19.52 -12.45
CA SER A 155 -13.99 19.98 -13.83
C SER A 155 -14.02 21.50 -13.99
N GLU A 156 -14.84 22.21 -13.22
CA GLU A 156 -14.93 23.66 -13.24
C GLU A 156 -13.62 24.36 -12.86
N ARG A 157 -12.85 23.73 -11.99
CA ARG A 157 -11.56 24.26 -11.50
C ARG A 157 -10.36 23.54 -12.09
N MET A 158 -10.58 22.56 -12.97
CA MET A 158 -9.54 21.69 -13.52
C MET A 158 -8.65 21.06 -12.43
N LEU A 159 -9.29 20.55 -11.38
CA LEU A 159 -8.61 19.94 -10.22
C LEU A 159 -9.11 18.53 -9.97
N VAL A 160 -8.21 17.71 -9.42
CA VAL A 160 -8.53 16.40 -8.83
C VAL A 160 -8.26 16.44 -7.34
N ARG A 161 -9.27 16.09 -6.54
CA ARG A 161 -9.12 15.91 -5.10
C ARG A 161 -8.59 14.51 -4.82
N ILE A 162 -7.49 14.40 -4.13
CA ILE A 162 -6.79 13.14 -3.89
C ILE A 162 -6.76 12.87 -2.39
N MET A 163 -7.38 11.77 -1.98
CA MET A 163 -7.35 11.31 -0.59
C MET A 163 -6.14 10.39 -0.38
N GLY A 164 -5.12 10.93 0.28
CA GLY A 164 -3.89 10.21 0.59
C GLY A 164 -3.94 9.42 1.89
N LYS A 165 -2.79 8.88 2.27
CA LYS A 165 -2.60 8.11 3.51
C LYS A 165 -2.98 8.97 4.74
N ARG A 166 -3.62 8.37 5.75
CA ARG A 166 -4.10 9.05 6.98
C ARG A 166 -5.13 10.17 6.72
N LYS A 167 -5.97 10.02 5.69
CA LYS A 167 -7.03 11.00 5.32
C LYS A 167 -6.49 12.39 4.98
N LYS A 168 -5.18 12.52 4.68
CA LYS A 168 -4.65 13.79 4.19
C LYS A 168 -5.14 14.01 2.76
N CYS A 169 -5.81 15.14 2.54
CA CYS A 169 -6.32 15.54 1.23
C CYS A 169 -5.29 16.46 0.54
N ARG A 170 -5.12 16.25 -0.78
CA ARG A 170 -4.39 17.18 -1.65
C ARG A 170 -5.15 17.39 -2.94
N TYR A 171 -4.92 18.52 -3.58
CA TYR A 171 -5.43 18.81 -4.93
C TYR A 171 -4.28 18.74 -5.93
N SER A 172 -4.58 18.31 -7.14
CA SER A 172 -3.65 18.32 -8.27
C SER A 172 -4.36 18.84 -9.51
N LEU A 173 -3.59 19.42 -10.43
CA LEU A 173 -4.13 19.94 -11.68
C LEU A 173 -4.58 18.79 -12.58
N LEU A 174 -5.68 19.00 -13.28
CA LEU A 174 -6.23 18.11 -14.30
C LEU A 174 -6.11 18.78 -15.65
N SER A 175 -5.48 18.12 -16.62
CA SER A 175 -5.43 18.65 -17.99
C SER A 175 -6.75 18.41 -18.74
N GLU A 176 -7.12 19.31 -19.66
CA GLU A 176 -8.30 19.15 -20.50
C GLU A 176 -8.29 17.85 -21.29
N LYS A 177 -7.12 17.45 -21.79
CA LYS A 177 -6.96 16.19 -22.51
C LYS A 177 -7.43 15.00 -21.68
N VAL A 178 -6.95 14.90 -20.42
CA VAL A 178 -7.32 13.81 -19.52
C VAL A 178 -8.78 13.90 -19.10
N LEU A 179 -9.33 15.11 -18.90
CA LEU A 179 -10.75 15.29 -18.62
C LEU A 179 -11.62 14.76 -19.78
N ASN A 180 -11.25 15.07 -21.03
CA ASN A 180 -11.96 14.60 -22.21
C ASN A 180 -11.85 13.08 -22.40
N GLU A 181 -10.70 12.48 -22.12
CA GLU A 181 -10.52 11.02 -22.11
C GLU A 181 -11.45 10.37 -21.07
N LEU A 182 -11.53 10.93 -19.85
CA LEU A 182 -12.43 10.46 -18.81
C LEU A 182 -13.91 10.57 -19.19
N ARG A 183 -14.31 11.68 -19.84
CA ARG A 183 -15.67 11.87 -20.36
C ARG A 183 -16.00 10.81 -21.43
N THR A 184 -15.10 10.58 -22.37
CA THR A 184 -15.25 9.56 -23.42
C THR A 184 -15.39 8.18 -22.83
N TYR A 185 -14.50 7.82 -21.88
CA TYR A 185 -14.57 6.56 -21.17
C TYR A 185 -15.91 6.38 -20.44
N THR A 186 -16.36 7.39 -19.73
CA THR A 186 -17.61 7.32 -18.96
C THR A 186 -18.83 7.18 -19.87
N LYS A 187 -18.87 7.96 -20.97
CA LYS A 187 -19.96 7.86 -21.98
C LYS A 187 -20.01 6.47 -22.63
N SER A 188 -18.85 5.89 -22.96
CA SER A 188 -18.79 4.55 -23.59
C SER A 188 -19.20 3.42 -22.62
N THR A 189 -18.91 3.57 -21.35
CA THR A 189 -19.16 2.55 -20.35
C THR A 189 -20.57 2.56 -19.81
N VAL A 190 -21.18 3.74 -19.65
CA VAL A 190 -22.60 3.87 -19.28
C VAL A 190 -23.48 3.26 -20.38
N ARG A 191 -23.11 3.40 -21.66
CA ARG A 191 -23.87 2.80 -22.79
C ARG A 191 -23.78 1.27 -22.84
N ARG A 192 -22.66 0.65 -22.41
CA ARG A 192 -22.43 -0.79 -22.59
C ARG A 192 -22.97 -1.69 -21.49
N ASN A 193 -22.90 -1.31 -20.22
CA ASN A 193 -23.15 -2.28 -19.14
C ASN A 193 -23.86 -1.75 -17.88
N GLY A 194 -24.24 -0.50 -17.77
CA GLY A 194 -24.77 0.02 -16.50
C GLY A 194 -23.85 -0.17 -15.29
N CYS A 195 -22.63 -0.73 -15.46
CA CYS A 195 -21.76 -1.17 -14.40
C CYS A 195 -20.28 -0.80 -14.65
N LEU A 196 -19.80 0.19 -13.93
CA LEU A 196 -18.40 0.63 -13.90
C LEU A 196 -17.68 0.05 -12.70
N ARG A 197 -17.25 -1.22 -12.77
CA ARG A 197 -16.31 -1.76 -11.77
C ARG A 197 -14.89 -1.43 -12.21
N GLY A 198 -14.16 -0.60 -11.42
CA GLY A 198 -12.71 -0.57 -11.45
C GLY A 198 -11.99 0.76 -11.62
N ILE A 199 -12.58 1.85 -12.14
CA ILE A 199 -12.04 3.21 -11.99
C ILE A 199 -12.95 4.01 -11.07
N VAL A 200 -14.26 3.70 -11.08
CA VAL A 200 -15.25 4.41 -10.29
C VAL A 200 -16.36 3.46 -9.86
N PRO A 201 -16.75 3.39 -8.57
CA PRO A 201 -17.88 2.60 -8.12
C PRO A 201 -19.19 3.07 -8.79
N VAL A 202 -19.99 2.13 -9.29
CA VAL A 202 -21.22 2.34 -10.07
C VAL A 202 -22.24 3.22 -9.37
N SER A 203 -22.32 3.15 -8.05
CA SER A 203 -23.27 3.93 -7.23
C SER A 203 -23.10 5.46 -7.37
N ASN A 204 -21.96 5.93 -7.85
CA ASN A 204 -21.61 7.35 -7.87
C ASN A 204 -21.63 8.01 -9.26
N ILE A 205 -21.81 7.23 -10.35
CA ILE A 205 -21.71 7.78 -11.72
C ILE A 205 -22.92 8.63 -12.10
N ARG A 206 -24.12 8.25 -11.69
CA ARG A 206 -25.34 9.03 -11.96
C ARG A 206 -25.31 10.44 -11.34
N ARG A 207 -24.35 10.73 -10.46
CA ARG A 207 -24.14 12.02 -9.79
C ARG A 207 -22.89 12.77 -10.26
N ALA A 208 -22.24 12.34 -11.33
CA ALA A 208 -21.04 12.99 -11.82
C ALA A 208 -21.42 14.26 -12.61
N HIS A 209 -21.33 15.41 -11.95
CA HIS A 209 -21.65 16.73 -12.50
C HIS A 209 -20.84 17.08 -13.75
N TRP A 210 -19.62 16.59 -13.87
CA TRP A 210 -18.71 16.84 -14.99
C TRP A 210 -19.05 16.11 -16.31
N LEU A 211 -20.12 15.28 -16.31
CA LEU A 211 -20.63 14.62 -17.52
C LEU A 211 -21.59 15.50 -18.33
N LYS A 212 -21.99 16.65 -17.80
CA LYS A 212 -23.05 17.49 -18.39
C LYS A 212 -22.58 18.53 -19.41
N TYR A 213 -21.26 18.66 -19.64
CA TYR A 213 -20.70 19.64 -20.59
C TYR A 213 -19.76 18.99 -21.59
#